data_9ef80e432cc9d5a0df150e6fc61a4aa0
#
_entry.id   9ef80e432cc9d5a0df150e6fc61a4aa0
#
_cell.length_a   1.000
_cell.length_b   1.000
_cell.length_c   1.000
_cell.angle_alpha   90.00
_cell.angle_beta   90.00
_cell.angle_gamma   90.00
#
_symmetry.space_group_name_H-M   'P 1'
#
loop_
_entity.id
_entity.type
_entity.pdbx_description
1 polymer ?
#
loop_
_entity_poly.entity_id
_entity_poly.type
_entity_poly.pdbx_seq_one_letter_code
_entity_poly.pdbx_strand_id
1 'polypeptide(L)'
;MSFIIIDLEFNNLEGITKFFPDIFEKNSKIIDLDLDNEIIEIGAVKLDNYMKVIEELKVYIKPSVIPILNPKISEITNIKEVDLEDGASFKEGMDRLSNLIEEGDIICSWAKDDIIEIINNANYHNYDNIKWLKNYLDLQEYSTNILGKKKSLSLKSALEELRIKVDNTKLHDALNDAIYTGEVFKRIYNSRAIKNYIIKDIYNMPALIIKNLQEFNLDTNKVKELCPKCLVNLDIEYEMKPIKWRFLSLGSCPRCRNKVITEVLIKKTFSDEEVYKETSIIVDEVKYINYTYKMKK
;
A
#
# COMPACT_ATOMS: atom_id res chain seq x y z
N MET A 1 9.70 8.52 22.11
CA MET A 1 8.83 8.29 20.93
C MET A 1 9.49 8.98 19.77
N SER A 2 10.01 8.24 18.85
CA SER A 2 10.63 8.73 17.62
C SER A 2 9.79 8.29 16.42
N PHE A 3 10.11 8.80 15.25
CA PHE A 3 9.48 8.41 14.00
C PHE A 3 10.53 7.74 13.11
N ILE A 4 10.26 6.52 12.68
CA ILE A 4 11.14 5.78 11.77
C ILE A 4 10.51 5.82 10.39
N ILE A 5 11.08 6.59 9.50
CA ILE A 5 10.59 6.69 8.13
C ILE A 5 11.31 5.67 7.28
N ILE A 6 10.57 4.80 6.64
CA ILE A 6 11.08 3.70 5.83
C ILE A 6 10.65 3.93 4.38
N ASP A 7 11.54 3.61 3.47
CA ASP A 7 11.28 3.46 2.05
C ASP A 7 12.02 2.23 1.54
N LEU A 8 11.48 1.53 0.54
CA LEU A 8 12.01 0.27 0.04
C LEU A 8 12.08 0.28 -1.48
N GLU A 9 13.12 -0.37 -2.03
CA GLU A 9 13.15 -0.71 -3.44
C GLU A 9 12.93 -2.21 -3.64
N PHE A 10 12.26 -2.56 -4.73
CA PHE A 10 11.79 -3.91 -4.98
C PHE A 10 12.27 -4.44 -6.32
N ASN A 11 12.63 -5.72 -6.36
CA ASN A 11 12.73 -6.47 -7.60
C ASN A 11 11.44 -7.26 -7.84
N ASN A 12 10.97 -7.34 -9.08
CA ASN A 12 9.78 -8.09 -9.45
C ASN A 12 9.86 -8.61 -10.89
N LEU A 13 8.90 -9.46 -11.28
CA LEU A 13 8.84 -10.05 -12.61
C LEU A 13 7.94 -9.28 -13.59
N GLU A 14 7.45 -8.09 -13.26
CA GLU A 14 6.55 -7.33 -14.13
C GLU A 14 7.22 -6.96 -15.46
N GLY A 15 6.65 -7.48 -16.55
CA GLY A 15 7.16 -7.24 -17.90
C GLY A 15 8.52 -7.86 -18.21
N ILE A 16 9.02 -8.74 -17.36
CA ILE A 16 10.36 -9.37 -17.47
C ILE A 16 10.56 -10.11 -18.80
N THR A 17 9.49 -10.70 -19.36
CA THR A 17 9.55 -11.42 -20.64
C THR A 17 9.91 -10.55 -21.84
N LYS A 18 9.81 -9.21 -21.70
CA LYS A 18 10.26 -8.27 -22.75
C LYS A 18 11.79 -8.27 -22.87
N PHE A 19 12.48 -8.54 -21.79
CA PHE A 19 13.95 -8.57 -21.71
C PHE A 19 14.48 -10.00 -21.77
N PHE A 20 13.78 -10.94 -21.13
CA PHE A 20 14.14 -12.35 -21.03
C PHE A 20 12.95 -13.23 -21.43
N PRO A 21 12.69 -13.44 -22.75
CA PRO A 21 11.52 -14.19 -23.21
C PRO A 21 11.39 -15.60 -22.62
N ASP A 22 12.52 -16.27 -22.41
CA ASP A 22 12.57 -17.68 -21.98
C ASP A 22 12.74 -17.82 -20.45
N ILE A 23 12.54 -16.75 -19.67
CA ILE A 23 12.86 -16.75 -18.24
C ILE A 23 12.07 -17.82 -17.47
N PHE A 24 10.80 -18.00 -17.77
CA PHE A 24 9.93 -18.97 -17.11
C PHE A 24 10.25 -20.41 -17.50
N GLU A 25 10.72 -20.64 -18.74
CA GLU A 25 11.17 -21.96 -19.19
C GLU A 25 12.46 -22.38 -18.50
N LYS A 26 13.39 -21.42 -18.33
CA LYS A 26 14.70 -21.64 -17.68
C LYS A 26 14.62 -21.73 -16.16
N ASN A 27 13.62 -21.11 -15.56
CA ASN A 27 13.44 -20.99 -14.11
C ASN A 27 12.02 -21.33 -13.70
N SER A 28 11.63 -22.60 -13.82
CA SER A 28 10.26 -23.04 -13.51
C SER A 28 9.82 -22.72 -12.06
N LYS A 29 10.76 -22.57 -11.14
CA LYS A 29 10.48 -22.20 -9.74
C LYS A 29 9.86 -20.81 -9.56
N ILE A 30 10.02 -19.90 -10.54
CA ILE A 30 9.47 -18.55 -10.44
C ILE A 30 8.06 -18.42 -11.00
N ILE A 31 7.48 -19.50 -11.57
CA ILE A 31 6.14 -19.49 -12.14
C ILE A 31 5.07 -19.34 -11.05
N ASP A 32 5.27 -20.05 -9.94
CA ASP A 32 4.33 -20.13 -8.82
C ASP A 32 4.88 -19.44 -7.55
N LEU A 33 5.61 -18.33 -7.73
CA LEU A 33 6.10 -17.56 -6.59
C LEU A 33 4.93 -16.89 -5.83
N ASP A 34 4.89 -17.14 -4.52
CA ASP A 34 3.97 -16.44 -3.61
C ASP A 34 4.59 -15.14 -3.06
N LEU A 35 5.44 -14.49 -3.87
CA LEU A 35 6.06 -13.21 -3.58
C LEU A 35 6.09 -12.37 -4.86
N ASP A 36 5.30 -11.32 -4.90
CA ASP A 36 5.21 -10.43 -6.06
C ASP A 36 6.42 -9.49 -6.16
N ASN A 37 6.90 -8.98 -5.01
CA ASN A 37 8.01 -8.03 -4.90
C ASN A 37 9.04 -8.53 -3.87
N GLU A 38 10.28 -8.73 -4.31
CA GLU A 38 11.40 -9.06 -3.43
C GLU A 38 12.13 -7.77 -3.03
N ILE A 39 12.28 -7.50 -1.74
CA ILE A 39 12.99 -6.32 -1.24
C ILE A 39 14.47 -6.42 -1.59
N ILE A 40 15.02 -5.40 -2.27
CA ILE A 40 16.43 -5.31 -2.67
C ILE A 40 17.18 -4.15 -2.03
N GLU A 41 16.47 -3.16 -1.48
CA GLU A 41 17.06 -2.07 -0.71
C GLU A 41 16.12 -1.64 0.42
N ILE A 42 16.69 -1.35 1.59
CA ILE A 42 16.02 -0.76 2.74
C ILE A 42 16.68 0.58 3.03
N GLY A 43 15.90 1.65 2.95
CA GLY A 43 16.24 2.98 3.42
C GLY A 43 15.43 3.34 4.66
N ALA A 44 16.07 3.87 5.70
CA ALA A 44 15.36 4.33 6.87
C ALA A 44 16.02 5.56 7.52
N VAL A 45 15.18 6.44 8.06
CA VAL A 45 15.61 7.64 8.81
C VAL A 45 14.87 7.69 10.14
N LYS A 46 15.61 7.79 11.24
CA LYS A 46 15.04 8.01 12.57
C LYS A 46 15.00 9.49 12.89
N LEU A 47 13.81 10.00 13.20
CA LEU A 47 13.58 11.37 13.64
C LEU A 47 13.21 11.39 15.11
N ASP A 48 13.80 12.32 15.87
CA ASP A 48 13.43 12.58 17.27
C ASP A 48 12.10 13.37 17.37
N ASN A 49 11.67 13.66 18.60
CA ASN A 49 10.46 14.44 18.88
C ASN A 49 10.50 15.87 18.34
N TYR A 50 11.67 16.38 17.97
CA TYR A 50 11.88 17.69 17.38
C TYR A 50 12.03 17.63 15.86
N MET A 51 11.76 16.47 15.26
CA MET A 51 11.93 16.22 13.81
C MET A 51 13.38 16.36 13.34
N LYS A 52 14.35 16.12 14.23
CA LYS A 52 15.77 16.09 13.88
C LYS A 52 16.16 14.65 13.53
N VAL A 53 16.89 14.49 12.44
CA VAL A 53 17.52 13.21 12.09
C VAL A 53 18.55 12.85 13.15
N ILE A 54 18.43 11.67 13.73
CA ILE A 54 19.33 11.12 14.74
C ILE A 54 20.06 9.86 14.28
N GLU A 55 19.47 9.14 13.30
CA GLU A 55 20.07 7.93 12.74
C GLU A 55 19.56 7.71 11.31
N GLU A 56 20.42 7.12 10.46
CA GLU A 56 20.11 6.75 9.08
C GLU A 56 20.57 5.33 8.81
N LEU A 57 19.82 4.60 7.98
CA LEU A 57 20.14 3.24 7.55
C LEU A 57 19.97 3.12 6.04
N LYS A 58 20.96 2.55 5.37
CA LYS A 58 20.87 2.07 4.00
C LYS A 58 21.43 0.66 3.93
N VAL A 59 20.64 -0.29 3.43
CA VAL A 59 21.05 -1.69 3.30
C VAL A 59 20.59 -2.23 1.96
N TYR A 60 21.53 -2.71 1.15
CA TYR A 60 21.20 -3.55 0.00
C TYR A 60 20.94 -4.97 0.45
N ILE A 61 19.89 -5.57 -0.12
CA ILE A 61 19.49 -6.94 0.15
C ILE A 61 19.81 -7.78 -1.08
N LYS A 62 20.57 -8.84 -0.87
CA LYS A 62 20.89 -9.80 -1.93
C LYS A 62 19.64 -10.59 -2.30
N PRO A 63 19.17 -10.51 -3.55
CA PRO A 63 18.04 -11.29 -4.00
C PRO A 63 18.28 -12.79 -3.84
N SER A 64 17.29 -13.50 -3.35
CA SER A 64 17.34 -14.96 -3.14
C SER A 64 16.18 -15.70 -3.75
N VAL A 65 15.16 -14.96 -4.21
CA VAL A 65 13.90 -15.49 -4.74
C VAL A 65 13.82 -15.27 -6.24
N ILE A 66 13.98 -14.03 -6.69
CA ILE A 66 13.96 -13.65 -8.09
C ILE A 66 15.41 -13.61 -8.61
N PRO A 67 15.83 -14.56 -9.46
CA PRO A 67 17.25 -14.79 -9.77
C PRO A 67 17.88 -13.75 -10.69
N ILE A 68 17.11 -12.81 -11.22
CA ILE A 68 17.55 -11.81 -12.18
C ILE A 68 16.99 -10.46 -11.74
N LEU A 69 17.85 -9.44 -11.70
CA LEU A 69 17.39 -8.07 -11.49
C LEU A 69 16.64 -7.60 -12.75
N ASN A 70 15.38 -7.17 -12.57
CA ASN A 70 14.57 -6.68 -13.65
C ASN A 70 15.21 -5.39 -14.24
N PRO A 71 15.53 -5.34 -15.53
CA PRO A 71 16.17 -4.17 -16.15
C PRO A 71 15.36 -2.88 -15.97
N LYS A 72 14.02 -2.96 -15.95
CA LYS A 72 13.15 -1.82 -15.68
C LYS A 72 13.35 -1.27 -14.26
N ILE A 73 13.52 -2.15 -13.28
CA ILE A 73 13.80 -1.76 -11.90
C ILE A 73 15.18 -1.13 -11.80
N SER A 74 16.19 -1.78 -12.39
CA SER A 74 17.57 -1.23 -12.44
C SER A 74 17.62 0.16 -13.10
N GLU A 75 16.82 0.41 -14.14
CA GLU A 75 16.75 1.73 -14.80
C GLU A 75 16.13 2.79 -13.87
N ILE A 76 15.09 2.44 -13.11
CA ILE A 76 14.38 3.37 -12.23
C ILE A 76 15.21 3.69 -10.99
N THR A 77 15.76 2.67 -10.32
CA THR A 77 16.45 2.78 -9.03
C THR A 77 17.94 3.07 -9.15
N ASN A 78 18.53 2.90 -10.36
CA ASN A 78 19.95 2.85 -10.62
C ASN A 78 20.71 1.72 -9.90
N ILE A 79 20.03 0.82 -9.20
CA ILE A 79 20.63 -0.37 -8.57
C ILE A 79 21.09 -1.33 -9.68
N LYS A 80 22.29 -1.86 -9.53
CA LYS A 80 22.90 -2.84 -10.43
C LYS A 80 23.10 -4.17 -9.71
N GLU A 81 23.25 -5.25 -10.46
CA GLU A 81 23.53 -6.58 -9.88
C GLU A 81 24.76 -6.56 -8.97
N VAL A 82 25.82 -5.82 -9.36
CA VAL A 82 27.04 -5.70 -8.56
C VAL A 82 26.81 -5.06 -7.19
N ASP A 83 25.82 -4.15 -7.06
CA ASP A 83 25.49 -3.51 -5.79
C ASP A 83 24.82 -4.51 -4.83
N LEU A 84 24.19 -5.54 -5.39
CA LEU A 84 23.46 -6.57 -4.64
C LEU A 84 24.30 -7.81 -4.33
N GLU A 85 25.44 -8.02 -5.01
CA GLU A 85 26.29 -9.21 -4.80
C GLU A 85 26.76 -9.36 -3.36
N ASP A 86 27.19 -8.25 -2.75
CA ASP A 86 27.65 -8.16 -1.36
C ASP A 86 26.52 -7.68 -0.40
N GLY A 87 25.27 -7.64 -0.87
CA GLY A 87 24.12 -7.28 -0.08
C GLY A 87 23.89 -8.24 1.09
N ALA A 88 23.27 -7.74 2.16
CA ALA A 88 22.85 -8.55 3.30
C ALA A 88 21.79 -9.57 2.88
N SER A 89 21.64 -10.66 3.62
CA SER A 89 20.43 -11.48 3.51
C SER A 89 19.20 -10.69 3.98
N PHE A 90 18.00 -11.08 3.53
CA PHE A 90 16.77 -10.45 3.99
C PHE A 90 16.70 -10.38 5.53
N LYS A 91 17.01 -11.49 6.22
CA LYS A 91 16.99 -11.55 7.69
C LYS A 91 17.95 -10.56 8.33
N GLU A 92 19.17 -10.48 7.85
CA GLU A 92 20.18 -9.53 8.35
C GLU A 92 19.77 -8.07 8.09
N GLY A 93 19.17 -7.77 6.93
CA GLY A 93 18.65 -6.45 6.62
C GLY A 93 17.52 -6.04 7.57
N MET A 94 16.60 -6.95 7.84
CA MET A 94 15.50 -6.75 8.79
C MET A 94 16.00 -6.61 10.23
N ASP A 95 17.02 -7.36 10.64
CA ASP A 95 17.63 -7.21 11.96
C ASP A 95 18.31 -5.84 12.10
N ARG A 96 19.00 -5.34 11.05
CA ARG A 96 19.57 -3.98 11.05
C ARG A 96 18.45 -2.92 11.17
N LEU A 97 17.35 -3.08 10.43
CA LEU A 97 16.21 -2.18 10.54
C LEU A 97 15.58 -2.22 11.94
N SER A 98 15.39 -3.41 12.51
CA SER A 98 14.80 -3.57 13.83
C SER A 98 15.63 -2.92 14.94
N ASN A 99 16.96 -2.85 14.79
CA ASN A 99 17.87 -2.23 15.75
C ASN A 99 17.69 -0.70 15.84
N LEU A 100 17.13 -0.04 14.81
CA LEU A 100 16.78 1.38 14.89
C LEU A 100 15.55 1.65 15.75
N ILE A 101 14.71 0.62 15.97
CA ILE A 101 13.35 0.78 16.46
C ILE A 101 13.28 0.46 17.95
N GLU A 102 12.80 1.42 18.72
CA GLU A 102 12.59 1.28 20.17
C GLU A 102 11.09 1.12 20.47
N GLU A 103 10.78 0.60 21.68
CA GLU A 103 9.40 0.47 22.11
C GLU A 103 8.69 1.83 22.14
N GLY A 104 7.56 1.91 21.48
CA GLY A 104 6.75 3.13 21.38
C GLY A 104 7.12 4.05 20.21
N ASP A 105 8.12 3.69 19.38
CA ASP A 105 8.39 4.40 18.15
C ASP A 105 7.28 4.14 17.12
N ILE A 106 7.15 5.06 16.16
CA ILE A 106 6.13 5.01 15.11
C ILE A 106 6.83 4.80 13.79
N ILE A 107 6.49 3.70 13.13
CA ILE A 107 6.96 3.40 11.79
C ILE A 107 6.14 4.24 10.79
N CYS A 108 6.80 4.83 9.82
CA CYS A 108 6.19 5.67 8.81
C CYS A 108 6.68 5.26 7.42
N SER A 109 5.82 5.31 6.42
CA SER A 109 6.21 5.22 5.01
C SER A 109 5.36 6.16 4.14
N TRP A 110 5.80 6.36 2.90
CA TRP A 110 4.98 7.06 1.91
C TRP A 110 3.98 6.10 1.28
N ALA A 111 2.79 6.00 1.86
CA ALA A 111 1.77 4.97 1.63
C ALA A 111 2.05 3.64 2.37
N LYS A 112 1.17 2.65 2.12
CA LYS A 112 1.16 1.38 2.87
C LYS A 112 1.98 0.29 2.21
N ASP A 113 2.40 0.50 0.98
CA ASP A 113 2.99 -0.56 0.15
C ASP A 113 4.28 -1.11 0.76
N ASP A 114 5.17 -0.25 1.28
CA ASP A 114 6.39 -0.69 1.96
C ASP A 114 6.11 -1.63 3.13
N ILE A 115 5.12 -1.29 3.93
CA ILE A 115 4.76 -2.10 5.10
C ILE A 115 4.14 -3.44 4.70
N ILE A 116 3.31 -3.43 3.65
CA ILE A 116 2.72 -4.64 3.08
C ILE A 116 3.83 -5.57 2.61
N GLU A 117 4.82 -5.03 1.88
CA GLU A 117 5.91 -5.83 1.35
C GLU A 117 6.90 -6.29 2.43
N ILE A 118 7.12 -5.53 3.51
CA ILE A 118 7.87 -6.04 4.67
C ILE A 118 7.20 -7.30 5.22
N ILE A 119 5.88 -7.28 5.41
CA ILE A 119 5.15 -8.43 5.96
C ILE A 119 5.14 -9.60 4.98
N ASN A 120 4.92 -9.35 3.69
CA ASN A 120 4.94 -10.38 2.65
C ASN A 120 6.32 -11.07 2.58
N ASN A 121 7.41 -10.29 2.53
CA ASN A 121 8.76 -10.83 2.50
C ASN A 121 9.12 -11.54 3.81
N ALA A 122 8.71 -11.01 4.98
CA ALA A 122 8.92 -11.67 6.26
C ALA A 122 8.25 -13.03 6.32
N ASN A 123 6.99 -13.12 5.88
CA ASN A 123 6.26 -14.39 5.80
C ASN A 123 6.94 -15.38 4.85
N TYR A 124 7.34 -14.92 3.66
CA TYR A 124 8.03 -15.77 2.68
C TYR A 124 9.35 -16.34 3.22
N HIS A 125 10.14 -15.51 3.89
CA HIS A 125 11.44 -15.91 4.46
C HIS A 125 11.34 -16.57 5.85
N ASN A 126 10.13 -16.79 6.38
CA ASN A 126 9.89 -17.27 7.75
C ASN A 126 10.67 -16.45 8.78
N TYR A 127 10.52 -15.13 8.70
CA TYR A 127 11.14 -14.18 9.61
C TYR A 127 10.11 -13.71 10.65
N ASP A 128 10.16 -14.29 11.86
CA ASP A 128 9.16 -14.05 12.90
C ASP A 128 9.43 -12.79 13.75
N ASN A 129 10.64 -12.18 13.61
CA ASN A 129 11.07 -11.05 14.44
C ASN A 129 10.56 -9.71 13.88
N ILE A 130 9.26 -9.61 13.56
CA ILE A 130 8.61 -8.36 13.10
C ILE A 130 7.66 -7.76 14.12
N LYS A 131 7.73 -8.17 15.39
CA LYS A 131 6.86 -7.68 16.49
C LYS A 131 7.02 -6.18 16.78
N TRP A 132 8.14 -5.59 16.37
CA TRP A 132 8.42 -4.16 16.43
C TRP A 132 7.52 -3.37 15.46
N LEU A 133 7.06 -3.98 14.38
CA LEU A 133 6.14 -3.40 13.41
C LEU A 133 4.73 -3.35 13.99
N LYS A 134 4.47 -2.37 14.83
CA LYS A 134 3.21 -2.25 15.59
C LYS A 134 2.50 -0.94 15.34
N ASN A 135 3.14 0.18 15.65
CA ASN A 135 2.55 1.50 15.46
C ASN A 135 2.95 2.04 14.09
N TYR A 136 1.99 2.46 13.30
CA TYR A 136 2.22 2.89 11.93
C TYR A 136 1.52 4.21 11.60
N LEU A 137 2.15 5.00 10.75
CA LEU A 137 1.62 6.23 10.19
C LEU A 137 1.82 6.26 8.67
N ASP A 138 0.72 6.29 7.93
CA ASP A 138 0.73 6.53 6.48
C ASP A 138 0.95 8.02 6.22
N LEU A 139 2.16 8.38 5.79
CA LEU A 139 2.52 9.79 5.54
C LEU A 139 1.89 10.35 4.27
N GLN A 140 1.53 9.53 3.29
CA GLN A 140 0.79 9.97 2.13
C GLN A 140 -0.63 10.40 2.52
N GLU A 141 -1.33 9.57 3.30
CA GLU A 141 -2.68 9.89 3.79
C GLU A 141 -2.66 11.12 4.69
N TYR A 142 -1.73 11.16 5.64
CA TYR A 142 -1.54 12.30 6.53
C TYR A 142 -1.27 13.59 5.75
N SER A 143 -0.30 13.57 4.83
CA SER A 143 0.07 14.73 4.01
C SER A 143 -1.09 15.20 3.13
N THR A 144 -1.79 14.27 2.50
CA THR A 144 -2.95 14.55 1.65
C THR A 144 -4.03 15.30 2.41
N ASN A 145 -4.33 14.86 3.64
CA ASN A 145 -5.36 15.46 4.47
C ASN A 145 -4.91 16.82 5.06
N ILE A 146 -3.70 16.93 5.58
CA ILE A 146 -3.16 18.17 6.16
C ILE A 146 -3.07 19.28 5.10
N LEU A 147 -2.70 18.92 3.86
CA LEU A 147 -2.61 19.86 2.74
C LEU A 147 -3.97 20.10 2.05
N GLY A 148 -5.06 19.52 2.55
CA GLY A 148 -6.42 19.71 2.03
C GLY A 148 -6.63 19.20 0.60
N LYS A 149 -5.91 18.18 0.18
CA LYS A 149 -6.00 17.64 -1.17
C LYS A 149 -7.10 16.57 -1.28
N LYS A 150 -7.76 16.51 -2.44
CA LYS A 150 -8.85 15.57 -2.72
C LYS A 150 -8.35 14.21 -3.24
N LYS A 151 -7.13 14.16 -3.74
CA LYS A 151 -6.49 12.94 -4.27
C LYS A 151 -5.18 12.71 -3.57
N SER A 152 -4.81 11.46 -3.37
CA SER A 152 -3.51 11.09 -2.82
C SER A 152 -2.37 11.76 -3.57
N LEU A 153 -1.43 12.33 -2.82
CA LEU A 153 -0.25 12.98 -3.36
C LEU A 153 0.86 11.95 -3.58
N SER A 154 1.58 12.03 -4.69
CA SER A 154 2.90 11.39 -4.77
C SER A 154 3.91 12.15 -3.90
N LEU A 155 5.01 11.50 -3.49
CA LEU A 155 6.09 12.15 -2.74
C LEU A 155 6.59 13.38 -3.51
N LYS A 156 6.85 13.24 -4.81
CA LYS A 156 7.26 14.35 -5.69
C LYS A 156 6.28 15.53 -5.65
N SER A 157 4.98 15.25 -5.75
CA SER A 157 3.96 16.30 -5.70
C SER A 157 3.90 17.01 -4.35
N ALA A 158 4.12 16.29 -3.25
CA ALA A 158 4.17 16.86 -1.91
C ALA A 158 5.42 17.76 -1.72
N LEU A 159 6.57 17.31 -2.22
CA LEU A 159 7.82 18.07 -2.21
C LEU A 159 7.67 19.40 -3.00
N GLU A 160 7.08 19.33 -4.19
CA GLU A 160 6.79 20.52 -5.02
C GLU A 160 5.82 21.48 -4.32
N GLU A 161 4.73 20.98 -3.75
CA GLU A 161 3.73 21.78 -3.02
C GLU A 161 4.35 22.54 -1.84
N LEU A 162 5.24 21.85 -1.10
CA LEU A 162 5.92 22.41 0.06
C LEU A 162 7.20 23.18 -0.31
N ARG A 163 7.51 23.32 -1.59
CA ARG A 163 8.71 24.00 -2.12
C ARG A 163 10.00 23.47 -1.51
N ILE A 164 10.06 22.16 -1.29
CA ILE A 164 11.27 21.48 -0.84
C ILE A 164 12.15 21.22 -2.06
N LYS A 165 13.42 21.65 -1.98
CA LYS A 165 14.38 21.44 -3.07
C LYS A 165 14.75 19.95 -3.12
N VAL A 166 14.64 19.38 -4.29
CA VAL A 166 14.96 17.96 -4.56
C VAL A 166 16.07 17.88 -5.59
N ASP A 167 17.01 17.02 -5.36
CA ASP A 167 17.93 16.55 -6.38
C ASP A 167 17.27 15.34 -7.08
N ASN A 168 16.72 15.57 -8.26
CA ASN A 168 16.01 14.53 -9.01
C ASN A 168 16.91 13.32 -9.37
N THR A 169 18.24 13.44 -9.31
CA THR A 169 19.15 12.34 -9.55
C THR A 169 19.25 11.37 -8.36
N LYS A 170 18.70 11.77 -7.21
CA LYS A 170 18.70 11.00 -5.96
C LYS A 170 17.34 10.37 -5.64
N LEU A 171 16.32 10.63 -6.44
CA LEU A 171 15.03 9.95 -6.30
C LEU A 171 15.17 8.48 -6.73
N HIS A 172 14.30 7.63 -6.17
CA HIS A 172 14.33 6.18 -6.35
C HIS A 172 15.60 5.51 -5.78
N ASP A 173 16.07 6.05 -4.67
CA ASP A 173 17.05 5.49 -3.76
C ASP A 173 16.37 5.47 -2.39
N ALA A 174 16.20 4.30 -1.80
CA ALA A 174 15.36 4.13 -0.62
C ALA A 174 15.75 5.06 0.55
N LEU A 175 17.06 5.27 0.81
CA LEU A 175 17.46 6.19 1.87
C LEU A 175 17.11 7.64 1.52
N ASN A 176 17.35 8.08 0.29
CA ASN A 176 17.03 9.45 -0.12
C ASN A 176 15.51 9.70 -0.09
N ASP A 177 14.70 8.74 -0.54
CA ASP A 177 13.24 8.87 -0.53
C ASP A 177 12.70 8.86 0.91
N ALA A 178 13.28 8.08 1.83
CA ALA A 178 13.01 8.18 3.27
C ALA A 178 13.39 9.57 3.85
N ILE A 179 14.55 10.14 3.46
CA ILE A 179 14.97 11.50 3.86
C ILE A 179 13.99 12.54 3.33
N TYR A 180 13.64 12.50 2.04
CA TYR A 180 12.67 13.44 1.44
C TYR A 180 11.27 13.32 2.07
N THR A 181 10.83 12.11 2.36
CA THR A 181 9.59 11.85 3.11
C THR A 181 9.67 12.50 4.51
N GLY A 182 10.83 12.40 5.17
CA GLY A 182 11.10 13.07 6.44
C GLY A 182 11.03 14.59 6.35
N GLU A 183 11.56 15.19 5.30
CA GLU A 183 11.47 16.64 5.09
C GLU A 183 10.03 17.12 4.83
N VAL A 184 9.22 16.34 4.08
CA VAL A 184 7.79 16.59 3.95
C VAL A 184 7.12 16.54 5.31
N PHE A 185 7.34 15.45 6.05
CA PHE A 185 6.75 15.22 7.37
C PHE A 185 7.07 16.35 8.36
N LYS A 186 8.32 16.78 8.42
CA LYS A 186 8.78 17.89 9.26
C LYS A 186 8.06 19.21 8.97
N ARG A 187 7.73 19.50 7.71
CA ARG A 187 7.03 20.72 7.29
C ARG A 187 5.56 20.75 7.70
N ILE A 188 4.93 19.58 7.77
CA ILE A 188 3.48 19.46 8.03
C ILE A 188 3.17 18.87 9.40
N TYR A 189 4.19 18.58 10.21
CA TYR A 189 4.02 17.95 11.51
C TYR A 189 3.12 18.77 12.43
N ASN A 190 2.10 18.12 12.95
CA ASN A 190 1.18 18.70 13.93
C ASN A 190 0.93 17.67 15.04
N SER A 191 1.46 17.95 16.24
CA SER A 191 1.41 17.01 17.38
C SER A 191 0.01 16.66 17.86
N ARG A 192 -1.01 17.47 17.55
CA ARG A 192 -2.41 17.18 17.88
C ARG A 192 -3.08 16.37 16.78
N ALA A 193 -2.92 16.78 15.53
CA ALA A 193 -3.55 16.12 14.39
C ALA A 193 -3.04 14.70 14.18
N ILE A 194 -1.74 14.48 14.30
CA ILE A 194 -1.08 13.19 14.03
C ILE A 194 -1.68 12.02 14.80
N LYS A 195 -2.16 12.26 16.02
CA LYS A 195 -2.75 11.22 16.90
C LYS A 195 -3.95 10.52 16.28
N ASN A 196 -4.63 11.19 15.35
CA ASN A 196 -5.81 10.64 14.65
C ASN A 196 -5.43 9.74 13.46
N TYR A 197 -4.15 9.74 13.06
CA TYR A 197 -3.66 8.99 11.91
C TYR A 197 -2.78 7.82 12.29
N ILE A 198 -2.32 7.76 13.56
CA ILE A 198 -1.50 6.65 14.04
C ILE A 198 -2.36 5.40 14.17
N ILE A 199 -1.99 4.37 13.45
CA ILE A 199 -2.53 3.02 13.57
C ILE A 199 -1.74 2.31 14.67
N LYS A 200 -2.42 1.93 15.75
CA LYS A 200 -1.75 1.33 16.94
C LYS A 200 -1.45 -0.16 16.79
N ASP A 201 -2.11 -0.82 15.88
CA ASP A 201 -1.89 -2.24 15.57
C ASP A 201 -2.02 -2.42 14.07
N ILE A 202 -0.86 -2.53 13.41
CA ILE A 202 -0.78 -2.62 11.96
C ILE A 202 -1.43 -3.90 11.42
N TYR A 203 -1.44 -4.99 12.20
CA TYR A 203 -2.04 -6.25 11.77
C TYR A 203 -3.56 -6.16 11.61
N ASN A 204 -4.20 -5.20 12.28
CA ASN A 204 -5.61 -4.88 12.10
C ASN A 204 -5.87 -3.79 11.03
N MET A 205 -4.84 -3.35 10.32
CA MET A 205 -4.98 -2.40 9.23
C MET A 205 -5.56 -3.09 7.99
N PRO A 206 -6.67 -2.58 7.39
CA PRO A 206 -7.24 -3.14 6.17
C PRO A 206 -6.38 -2.77 4.96
N ALA A 207 -5.38 -3.56 4.66
CA ALA A 207 -4.39 -3.29 3.63
C ALA A 207 -4.42 -4.26 2.44
N LEU A 208 -4.66 -5.55 2.70
CA LEU A 208 -4.60 -6.58 1.67
C LEU A 208 -5.81 -6.52 0.73
N ILE A 209 -5.56 -6.54 -0.58
CA ILE A 209 -6.60 -6.60 -1.60
C ILE A 209 -6.88 -8.08 -1.90
N ILE A 210 -8.16 -8.45 -1.98
CA ILE A 210 -8.56 -9.79 -2.41
C ILE A 210 -8.40 -9.89 -3.93
N LYS A 211 -7.43 -10.70 -4.39
CA LYS A 211 -7.08 -10.79 -5.83
C LYS A 211 -8.20 -11.41 -6.67
N ASN A 212 -8.87 -12.45 -6.17
CA ASN A 212 -9.93 -13.17 -6.91
C ASN A 212 -11.31 -13.00 -6.27
N LEU A 213 -12.00 -11.91 -6.61
CA LEU A 213 -13.36 -11.64 -6.13
C LEU A 213 -14.41 -12.60 -6.72
N GLN A 214 -14.12 -13.31 -7.82
CA GLN A 214 -15.07 -14.26 -8.42
C GLN A 214 -15.28 -15.50 -7.54
N GLU A 215 -14.26 -15.89 -6.80
CA GLU A 215 -14.29 -17.02 -5.87
C GLU A 215 -14.58 -16.60 -4.43
N PHE A 216 -14.67 -15.29 -4.18
CA PHE A 216 -14.91 -14.75 -2.85
C PHE A 216 -16.36 -14.91 -2.46
N ASN A 217 -16.64 -15.57 -1.35
CA ASN A 217 -17.99 -15.71 -0.79
C ASN A 217 -18.35 -14.46 0.03
N LEU A 218 -19.10 -13.56 -0.60
CA LEU A 218 -19.54 -12.32 0.03
C LEU A 218 -20.54 -12.59 1.16
N ASP A 219 -20.22 -12.15 2.37
CA ASP A 219 -21.19 -12.13 3.48
C ASP A 219 -22.16 -10.95 3.30
N THR A 220 -23.31 -11.25 2.71
CA THR A 220 -24.37 -10.25 2.46
C THR A 220 -24.95 -9.63 3.74
N ASN A 221 -24.80 -10.28 4.91
CA ASN A 221 -25.26 -9.70 6.18
C ASN A 221 -24.41 -8.49 6.61
N LYS A 222 -23.21 -8.36 6.07
CA LYS A 222 -22.34 -7.20 6.31
C LYS A 222 -22.64 -6.02 5.38
N VAL A 223 -23.57 -6.17 4.42
CA VAL A 223 -23.93 -5.14 3.42
C VAL A 223 -25.35 -4.64 3.70
N LYS A 224 -25.50 -3.32 3.74
CA LYS A 224 -26.78 -2.70 4.15
C LYS A 224 -27.67 -2.26 2.98
N GLU A 225 -27.08 -1.92 1.84
CA GLU A 225 -27.76 -1.44 0.62
C GLU A 225 -28.82 -0.35 0.90
N LEU A 226 -28.38 0.72 1.54
CA LEU A 226 -29.24 1.83 1.95
C LEU A 226 -29.23 2.98 0.95
N CYS A 227 -30.38 3.61 0.76
CA CYS A 227 -30.45 4.88 0.04
C CYS A 227 -29.66 5.96 0.78
N PRO A 228 -28.67 6.63 0.17
CA PRO A 228 -27.83 7.62 0.85
C PRO A 228 -28.60 8.89 1.25
N LYS A 229 -29.81 9.14 0.66
CA LYS A 229 -30.68 10.27 0.99
C LYS A 229 -31.71 9.93 2.06
N CYS A 230 -32.33 8.75 1.97
CA CYS A 230 -33.48 8.41 2.79
C CYS A 230 -33.16 7.43 3.92
N LEU A 231 -32.00 6.79 3.88
CA LEU A 231 -31.52 5.77 4.83
C LEU A 231 -32.49 4.56 4.98
N VAL A 232 -33.24 4.27 3.92
CA VAL A 232 -34.12 3.09 3.84
C VAL A 232 -33.50 2.07 2.90
N ASN A 233 -33.85 0.78 3.08
CA ASN A 233 -33.40 -0.28 2.21
C ASN A 233 -33.80 0.00 0.76
N LEU A 234 -32.92 -0.40 -0.17
CA LEU A 234 -33.19 -0.29 -1.61
C LEU A 234 -34.00 -1.48 -2.09
N ASP A 235 -34.87 -1.23 -3.08
CA ASP A 235 -35.46 -2.28 -3.92
C ASP A 235 -34.36 -2.69 -4.93
N ILE A 236 -33.78 -3.88 -4.71
CA ILE A 236 -32.66 -4.35 -5.52
C ILE A 236 -33.14 -4.90 -6.86
N GLU A 237 -32.67 -4.33 -7.96
CA GLU A 237 -32.98 -4.73 -9.33
C GLU A 237 -31.90 -5.67 -9.89
N TYR A 238 -30.66 -5.53 -9.46
CA TYR A 238 -29.54 -6.40 -9.77
C TYR A 238 -28.77 -6.72 -8.51
N GLU A 239 -28.74 -7.99 -8.16
CA GLU A 239 -28.07 -8.48 -6.98
C GLU A 239 -26.56 -8.23 -6.99
N MET A 240 -25.96 -8.21 -5.81
CA MET A 240 -24.55 -7.96 -5.61
C MET A 240 -23.70 -9.01 -6.31
N LYS A 241 -22.80 -8.58 -7.21
CA LYS A 241 -21.83 -9.47 -7.86
C LYS A 241 -20.47 -8.81 -8.07
N PRO A 242 -19.40 -9.61 -8.20
CA PRO A 242 -18.07 -9.08 -8.42
C PRO A 242 -17.91 -8.47 -9.82
N ILE A 243 -17.44 -7.21 -9.86
CA ILE A 243 -17.10 -6.52 -11.10
C ILE A 243 -15.72 -5.88 -10.94
N LYS A 244 -14.72 -6.46 -11.59
CA LYS A 244 -13.31 -6.08 -11.45
C LYS A 244 -12.83 -6.27 -10.00
N TRP A 245 -12.50 -5.16 -9.32
CA TRP A 245 -11.91 -5.14 -7.97
C TRP A 245 -12.92 -4.85 -6.86
N ARG A 246 -14.23 -4.85 -7.15
CA ARG A 246 -15.30 -4.54 -6.19
C ARG A 246 -16.57 -5.33 -6.49
N PHE A 247 -17.44 -5.43 -5.49
CA PHE A 247 -18.80 -5.90 -5.67
C PHE A 247 -19.73 -4.73 -5.99
N LEU A 248 -20.72 -4.96 -6.84
CA LEU A 248 -21.72 -3.97 -7.22
C LEU A 248 -23.13 -4.56 -7.13
N SER A 249 -24.08 -3.75 -6.65
CA SER A 249 -25.52 -3.96 -6.85
C SER A 249 -26.17 -2.70 -7.40
N LEU A 250 -27.33 -2.87 -8.03
CA LEU A 250 -28.13 -1.76 -8.55
C LEU A 250 -29.55 -1.87 -8.01
N GLY A 251 -30.11 -0.75 -7.60
CA GLY A 251 -31.46 -0.70 -7.10
C GLY A 251 -32.08 0.69 -7.16
N SER A 252 -33.31 0.77 -6.68
CA SER A 252 -34.05 2.04 -6.56
C SER A 252 -34.53 2.25 -5.14
N CYS A 253 -34.65 3.51 -4.72
CA CYS A 253 -35.18 3.83 -3.41
C CYS A 253 -36.70 3.83 -3.44
N PRO A 254 -37.41 3.01 -2.61
CA PRO A 254 -38.85 2.99 -2.58
C PRO A 254 -39.46 4.34 -2.13
N ARG A 255 -38.69 5.14 -1.38
CA ARG A 255 -39.18 6.42 -0.83
C ARG A 255 -39.00 7.59 -1.77
N CYS A 256 -37.79 7.77 -2.34
CA CYS A 256 -37.46 8.94 -3.19
C CYS A 256 -37.34 8.60 -4.68
N ARG A 257 -37.50 7.32 -5.04
CA ARG A 257 -37.45 6.77 -6.41
C ARG A 257 -36.12 7.01 -7.16
N ASN A 258 -35.10 7.48 -6.46
CA ASN A 258 -33.78 7.66 -7.07
C ASN A 258 -33.14 6.30 -7.36
N LYS A 259 -32.44 6.23 -8.51
CA LYS A 259 -31.59 5.11 -8.87
C LYS A 259 -30.28 5.17 -8.06
N VAL A 260 -29.90 4.03 -7.51
CA VAL A 260 -28.74 3.92 -6.62
C VAL A 260 -27.82 2.78 -7.08
N ILE A 261 -26.53 3.04 -7.05
CA ILE A 261 -25.47 2.02 -7.21
C ILE A 261 -24.85 1.83 -5.84
N THR A 262 -24.81 0.59 -5.35
CA THR A 262 -24.06 0.23 -4.16
C THR A 262 -22.77 -0.48 -4.56
N GLU A 263 -21.65 0.01 -4.08
CA GLU A 263 -20.32 -0.54 -4.28
C GLU A 263 -19.79 -1.05 -2.94
N VAL A 264 -19.26 -2.28 -2.94
CA VAL A 264 -18.58 -2.85 -1.76
C VAL A 264 -17.15 -3.21 -2.14
N LEU A 265 -16.22 -2.54 -1.48
CA LEU A 265 -14.80 -2.88 -1.53
C LEU A 265 -14.47 -3.74 -0.32
N ILE A 266 -13.85 -4.89 -0.56
CA ILE A 266 -13.43 -5.79 0.50
C ILE A 266 -11.91 -5.80 0.57
N LYS A 267 -11.40 -5.67 1.77
CA LYS A 267 -9.98 -5.85 2.08
C LYS A 267 -9.85 -6.83 3.24
N LYS A 268 -8.70 -7.46 3.33
CA LYS A 268 -8.30 -8.25 4.49
C LYS A 268 -7.26 -7.49 5.30
N THR A 269 -7.28 -7.69 6.60
CA THR A 269 -6.19 -7.32 7.48
C THR A 269 -5.09 -8.37 7.43
N PHE A 270 -3.92 -8.09 8.00
CA PHE A 270 -2.87 -9.10 8.18
C PHE A 270 -3.23 -10.19 9.21
N SER A 271 -4.27 -9.97 10.02
CA SER A 271 -4.89 -10.98 10.89
C SER A 271 -6.01 -11.77 10.18
N ASP A 272 -6.11 -11.66 8.84
CA ASP A 272 -7.10 -12.31 7.96
C ASP A 272 -8.56 -11.92 8.21
N GLU A 273 -8.80 -10.81 8.91
CA GLU A 273 -10.13 -10.27 9.12
C GLU A 273 -10.60 -9.50 7.87
N GLU A 274 -11.86 -9.73 7.47
CA GLU A 274 -12.47 -9.06 6.34
C GLU A 274 -13.07 -7.71 6.74
N VAL A 275 -12.68 -6.66 6.01
CA VAL A 275 -13.20 -5.30 6.18
C VAL A 275 -13.99 -4.89 4.94
N TYR A 276 -15.28 -4.61 5.13
CA TYR A 276 -16.22 -4.21 4.10
C TYR A 276 -16.37 -2.69 4.11
N LYS A 277 -16.05 -2.05 2.99
CA LYS A 277 -16.32 -0.63 2.78
C LYS A 277 -17.43 -0.47 1.76
N GLU A 278 -18.63 -0.22 2.25
CA GLU A 278 -19.82 0.03 1.43
C GLU A 278 -19.93 1.52 1.08
N THR A 279 -20.30 1.81 -0.16
CA THR A 279 -20.60 3.15 -0.65
C THR A 279 -21.81 3.10 -1.59
N SER A 280 -22.90 3.76 -1.21
CA SER A 280 -24.09 3.91 -2.05
C SER A 280 -24.14 5.30 -2.64
N ILE A 281 -24.36 5.42 -3.95
CA ILE A 281 -24.43 6.68 -4.69
C ILE A 281 -25.71 6.78 -5.52
N ILE A 282 -26.36 7.95 -5.43
CA ILE A 282 -27.48 8.27 -6.34
C ILE A 282 -26.89 8.63 -7.70
N VAL A 283 -27.47 8.08 -8.76
CA VAL A 283 -27.02 8.29 -10.13
C VAL A 283 -28.18 8.69 -11.03
N ASP A 284 -27.86 9.34 -12.15
CA ASP A 284 -28.82 9.60 -13.22
C ASP A 284 -29.15 8.33 -14.02
N GLU A 285 -30.21 8.38 -14.82
CA GLU A 285 -30.67 7.28 -15.67
C GLU A 285 -29.59 6.78 -16.64
N VAL A 286 -28.82 7.68 -17.25
CA VAL A 286 -27.80 7.33 -18.23
C VAL A 286 -26.69 6.51 -17.58
N LYS A 287 -26.23 6.97 -16.43
CA LYS A 287 -25.21 6.26 -15.65
C LYS A 287 -25.73 4.91 -15.15
N TYR A 288 -26.98 4.87 -14.68
CA TYR A 288 -27.62 3.64 -14.22
C TYR A 288 -27.70 2.60 -15.34
N ILE A 289 -28.18 2.97 -16.52
CA ILE A 289 -28.26 2.10 -17.71
C ILE A 289 -26.86 1.57 -18.09
N ASN A 290 -25.82 2.41 -18.07
CA ASN A 290 -24.46 1.97 -18.35
C ASN A 290 -23.99 0.88 -17.38
N TYR A 291 -24.39 0.97 -16.11
CA TYR A 291 -24.06 -0.08 -15.13
C TYR A 291 -24.91 -1.34 -15.31
N THR A 292 -26.16 -1.25 -15.74
CA THR A 292 -26.99 -2.45 -16.03
C THR A 292 -26.34 -3.33 -17.12
N TYR A 293 -25.71 -2.72 -18.14
CA TYR A 293 -24.97 -3.49 -19.15
C TYR A 293 -23.75 -4.22 -18.55
N LYS A 294 -23.08 -3.65 -17.57
CA LYS A 294 -21.99 -4.32 -16.85
C LYS A 294 -22.48 -5.45 -15.97
N MET A 295 -23.67 -5.30 -15.40
CA MET A 295 -24.30 -6.32 -14.57
C MET A 295 -24.84 -7.52 -15.36
N LYS A 296 -25.10 -7.37 -16.66
CA LYS A 296 -25.58 -8.44 -17.55
C LYS A 296 -24.45 -9.29 -18.16
N LYS A 297 -23.24 -8.80 -18.14
CA LYS A 297 -22.03 -9.56 -18.54
C LYS A 297 -21.54 -10.44 -17.39
#